data_a81477248ea6021d750ac5f499745c09
#
_entry.id   a81477248ea6021d750ac5f499745c09
#
_cell.length_a   1.000
_cell.length_b   1.000
_cell.length_c   1.000
_cell.angle_alpha   90.00
_cell.angle_beta   90.00
_cell.angle_gamma   90.00
#
_symmetry.space_group_name_H-M   'P 1'
#
loop_
_entity.id
_entity.type
_entity.pdbx_description
1 polymer ?
#
loop_
_entity_poly.entity_id
_entity_poly.type
_entity_poly.pdbx_seq_one_letter_code
_entity_poly.pdbx_strand_id
1 'polypeptide(L)'
;MVQKQYKQEPASISSPAGRPGGAKIVVIDNYDSFTYNLVHAIKKISGQPVDVFRNDQIALEEIDQYDKIVLSPGPGIPEEAGLLLDIIKAYAPKKSMLGVCLGHQAIGEAFAGKLHNMNRVLHGIATPIKQTGIKSQLFEGLPESFDVGRYHSWIVQDEQLPECFEVTSYDADGLVMSMQHKEYDVQSVQFHPESVLTPLGEKMIENWLNSDNRTKQ
;
A
#
# COMPACT_ATOMS: atom_id res chain seq x y z
N MET A 1 -30.48 34.95 -10.19
CA MET A 1 -30.15 33.59 -9.74
C MET A 1 -28.72 33.61 -9.19
N VAL A 2 -28.58 33.51 -7.87
CA VAL A 2 -27.28 33.61 -7.18
C VAL A 2 -26.82 32.18 -6.92
N GLN A 3 -25.75 31.77 -7.58
CA GLN A 3 -25.10 30.47 -7.28
C GLN A 3 -24.37 30.58 -5.94
N LYS A 4 -24.81 29.81 -4.93
CA LYS A 4 -24.09 29.60 -3.69
C LYS A 4 -22.92 28.67 -3.97
N GLN A 5 -21.71 29.22 -3.92
CA GLN A 5 -20.49 28.43 -3.80
C GLN A 5 -20.42 27.78 -2.42
N TYR A 6 -20.50 26.47 -2.38
CA TYR A 6 -20.16 25.70 -1.18
C TYR A 6 -18.65 25.62 -1.07
N LYS A 7 -18.07 26.44 -0.21
CA LYS A 7 -16.72 26.20 0.32
C LYS A 7 -16.82 24.98 1.24
N GLN A 8 -16.29 23.84 0.82
CA GLN A 8 -16.01 22.76 1.72
C GLN A 8 -14.73 23.13 2.50
N GLU A 9 -14.86 23.35 3.80
CA GLU A 9 -13.73 23.42 4.71
C GLU A 9 -13.13 22.00 4.84
N PRO A 10 -11.80 21.85 4.90
CA PRO A 10 -11.20 20.56 5.19
C PRO A 10 -11.60 20.15 6.60
N ALA A 11 -12.30 19.02 6.72
CA ALA A 11 -12.64 18.44 7.99
C ALA A 11 -11.38 17.95 8.68
N SER A 12 -10.80 18.76 9.54
CA SER A 12 -9.84 18.32 10.54
C SER A 12 -10.59 17.51 11.59
N ILE A 13 -10.64 16.19 11.40
CA ILE A 13 -11.12 15.28 12.43
C ILE A 13 -9.96 15.09 13.41
N SER A 14 -9.91 15.92 14.45
CA SER A 14 -9.06 15.66 15.60
C SER A 14 -9.56 14.41 16.32
N SER A 15 -8.86 13.29 16.14
CA SER A 15 -9.12 12.06 16.87
C SER A 15 -8.66 12.17 18.33
N PRO A 16 -9.34 11.50 19.28
CA PRO A 16 -8.93 11.52 20.69
C PRO A 16 -7.55 10.88 20.83
N ALA A 17 -6.73 11.43 21.72
CA ALA A 17 -5.36 11.03 21.98
C ALA A 17 -5.21 9.51 22.09
N GLY A 18 -4.41 8.93 21.17
CA GLY A 18 -4.06 7.52 21.19
C GLY A 18 -3.30 7.14 22.47
N ARG A 19 -3.28 5.85 22.77
CA ARG A 19 -2.51 5.31 23.91
C ARG A 19 -1.03 5.71 23.78
N PRO A 20 -0.35 6.10 24.88
CA PRO A 20 1.09 6.36 24.83
C PRO A 20 1.82 5.12 24.34
N GLY A 21 2.52 5.21 23.21
CA GLY A 21 3.39 4.15 22.67
C GLY A 21 2.91 3.44 21.40
N GLY A 22 1.76 3.80 20.81
CA GLY A 22 1.34 3.26 19.50
C GLY A 22 2.01 3.99 18.33
N ALA A 23 2.31 3.24 17.25
CA ALA A 23 2.87 3.80 16.01
C ALA A 23 1.91 4.82 15.38
N LYS A 24 2.42 5.98 14.95
CA LYS A 24 1.65 6.93 14.16
C LYS A 24 1.56 6.45 12.71
N ILE A 25 0.34 6.34 12.21
CA ILE A 25 0.06 5.78 10.89
C ILE A 25 -0.54 6.85 10.00
N VAL A 26 0.00 6.97 8.78
CA VAL A 26 -0.57 7.79 7.71
C VAL A 26 -0.93 6.93 6.50
N VAL A 27 -2.07 7.25 5.88
CA VAL A 27 -2.47 6.72 4.58
C VAL A 27 -2.36 7.86 3.56
N ILE A 28 -1.57 7.63 2.53
CA ILE A 28 -1.51 8.51 1.36
C ILE A 28 -2.58 8.06 0.40
N ASP A 29 -3.62 8.87 0.27
CA ASP A 29 -4.80 8.61 -0.57
C ASP A 29 -4.51 9.04 -2.01
N ASN A 30 -4.48 8.06 -2.90
CA ASN A 30 -4.31 8.26 -4.34
C ASN A 30 -5.66 8.42 -5.08
N TYR A 31 -6.66 9.02 -4.42
CA TYR A 31 -7.99 9.27 -4.99
C TYR A 31 -8.78 8.01 -5.34
N ASP A 32 -8.63 6.96 -4.52
CA ASP A 32 -9.32 5.68 -4.72
C ASP A 32 -10.52 5.52 -3.79
N SER A 33 -11.60 4.94 -4.31
CA SER A 33 -12.81 4.66 -3.52
C SER A 33 -12.59 3.60 -2.43
N PHE A 34 -11.60 2.72 -2.58
CA PHE A 34 -11.26 1.68 -1.59
C PHE A 34 -10.33 2.18 -0.48
N THR A 35 -9.76 3.39 -0.60
CA THR A 35 -8.85 3.95 0.44
C THR A 35 -9.48 3.89 1.83
N TYR A 36 -10.76 4.24 1.96
CA TYR A 36 -11.43 4.24 3.27
C TYR A 36 -11.71 2.84 3.83
N ASN A 37 -11.84 1.81 2.98
CA ASN A 37 -11.91 0.42 3.45
C ASN A 37 -10.57 0.02 4.09
N LEU A 38 -9.46 0.39 3.46
CA LEU A 38 -8.11 0.16 3.98
C LEU A 38 -7.90 0.91 5.30
N VAL A 39 -8.27 2.21 5.38
CA VAL A 39 -8.24 3.02 6.60
C VAL A 39 -9.07 2.37 7.71
N HIS A 40 -10.27 1.90 7.40
CA HIS A 40 -11.15 1.25 8.38
C HIS A 40 -10.54 -0.04 8.92
N ALA A 41 -9.98 -0.90 8.05
CA ALA A 41 -9.32 -2.12 8.46
C ALA A 41 -8.11 -1.83 9.38
N ILE A 42 -7.28 -0.85 9.02
CA ILE A 42 -6.13 -0.44 9.83
C ILE A 42 -6.57 0.09 11.20
N LYS A 43 -7.57 0.98 11.25
CA LYS A 43 -8.11 1.49 12.52
C LYS A 43 -8.68 0.39 13.41
N LYS A 44 -9.45 -0.53 12.81
CA LYS A 44 -10.05 -1.67 13.52
C LYS A 44 -8.99 -2.56 14.16
N ILE A 45 -7.93 -2.87 13.42
CA ILE A 45 -6.87 -3.80 13.86
C ILE A 45 -5.91 -3.12 14.84
N SER A 46 -5.43 -1.92 14.52
CA SER A 46 -4.43 -1.22 15.34
C SER A 46 -5.02 -0.60 16.61
N GLY A 47 -6.31 -0.28 16.60
CA GLY A 47 -6.93 0.54 17.65
C GLY A 47 -6.37 1.96 17.74
N GLN A 48 -5.59 2.41 16.73
CA GLN A 48 -4.92 3.69 16.70
C GLN A 48 -5.61 4.67 15.73
N PRO A 49 -5.45 5.99 15.93
CA PRO A 49 -5.78 6.97 14.93
C PRO A 49 -4.98 6.73 13.64
N VAL A 50 -5.61 6.98 12.51
CA VAL A 50 -4.97 6.92 11.19
C VAL A 50 -5.26 8.22 10.49
N ASP A 51 -4.22 8.96 10.15
CA ASP A 51 -4.34 10.18 9.38
C ASP A 51 -4.39 9.83 7.89
N VAL A 52 -5.16 10.61 7.13
CA VAL A 52 -5.34 10.40 5.70
C VAL A 52 -5.09 11.72 4.99
N PHE A 53 -4.15 11.72 4.06
CA PHE A 53 -3.87 12.86 3.20
C PHE A 53 -3.87 12.42 1.75
N ARG A 54 -4.39 13.26 0.88
CA ARG A 54 -4.26 13.07 -0.55
C ARG A 54 -2.82 13.27 -0.98
N ASN A 55 -2.40 12.53 -1.99
CA ASN A 55 -1.03 12.50 -2.48
C ASN A 55 -0.47 13.86 -2.95
N ASP A 56 -1.34 14.85 -3.18
CA ASP A 56 -1.05 16.23 -3.58
C ASP A 56 -1.38 17.28 -2.50
N GLN A 57 -1.80 16.86 -1.30
CA GLN A 57 -2.29 17.75 -0.24
C GLN A 57 -1.53 17.61 1.08
N ILE A 58 -0.33 17.07 1.05
CA ILE A 58 0.56 16.97 2.21
C ILE A 58 1.94 17.50 1.81
N ALA A 59 2.58 18.26 2.68
CA ALA A 59 3.99 18.59 2.48
C ALA A 59 4.86 17.37 2.79
N LEU A 60 5.94 17.18 2.02
CA LEU A 60 6.81 16.01 2.16
C LEU A 60 7.34 15.88 3.59
N GLU A 61 7.70 17.02 4.21
CA GLU A 61 8.27 17.09 5.55
C GLU A 61 7.26 16.71 6.65
N GLU A 62 5.96 16.87 6.41
CA GLU A 62 4.92 16.51 7.37
C GLU A 62 4.83 15.00 7.58
N ILE A 63 5.32 14.20 6.62
CA ILE A 63 5.36 12.73 6.72
C ILE A 63 6.38 12.26 7.76
N ASP A 64 7.38 13.07 8.09
CA ASP A 64 8.43 12.68 9.03
C ASP A 64 7.91 12.33 10.43
N GLN A 65 6.77 12.88 10.84
CA GLN A 65 6.13 12.61 12.12
C GLN A 65 5.50 11.21 12.25
N TYR A 66 5.34 10.47 11.14
CA TYR A 66 4.72 9.15 11.11
C TYR A 66 5.75 8.03 11.16
N ASP A 67 5.35 6.91 11.75
CA ASP A 67 6.19 5.70 11.85
C ASP A 67 5.88 4.73 10.72
N LYS A 68 4.61 4.66 10.29
CA LYS A 68 4.11 3.76 9.27
C LYS A 68 3.35 4.53 8.18
N ILE A 69 3.64 4.20 6.94
CA ILE A 69 3.08 4.84 5.75
C ILE A 69 2.37 3.79 4.90
N VAL A 70 1.10 4.01 4.61
CA VAL A 70 0.35 3.20 3.66
C VAL A 70 0.14 4.00 2.39
N LEU A 71 0.51 3.42 1.26
CA LEU A 71 0.30 3.99 -0.06
C LEU A 71 -0.91 3.30 -0.67
N SER A 72 -2.02 4.02 -0.80
CA SER A 72 -3.32 3.45 -1.19
C SER A 72 -3.34 3.00 -2.65
N PRO A 73 -4.35 2.22 -3.04
CA PRO A 73 -4.76 2.11 -4.43
C PRO A 73 -5.02 3.49 -5.05
N GLY A 74 -5.10 3.55 -6.38
CA GLY A 74 -5.43 4.76 -7.11
C GLY A 74 -5.62 4.52 -8.60
N PRO A 75 -6.22 5.47 -9.32
CA PRO A 75 -6.30 5.45 -10.77
C PRO A 75 -4.98 5.89 -11.42
N GLY A 76 -4.85 5.62 -12.72
CA GLY A 76 -3.72 6.08 -13.52
C GLY A 76 -2.42 5.32 -13.27
N ILE A 77 -1.32 6.03 -13.30
CA ILE A 77 0.05 5.51 -13.13
C ILE A 77 0.79 6.32 -12.05
N PRO A 78 1.84 5.78 -11.42
CA PRO A 78 2.52 6.44 -10.31
C PRO A 78 3.10 7.83 -10.64
N GLU A 79 3.58 8.04 -11.86
CA GLU A 79 4.12 9.34 -12.32
C GLU A 79 3.08 10.48 -12.26
N GLU A 80 1.79 10.15 -12.36
CA GLU A 80 0.67 11.11 -12.31
C GLU A 80 0.08 11.26 -10.89
N ALA A 81 0.62 10.54 -9.91
CA ALA A 81 0.06 10.47 -8.55
C ALA A 81 0.70 11.47 -7.56
N GLY A 82 0.79 12.74 -7.96
CA GLY A 82 1.25 13.82 -7.08
C GLY A 82 2.64 13.55 -6.47
N LEU A 83 2.74 13.58 -5.14
CA LEU A 83 4.00 13.37 -4.41
C LEU A 83 4.33 11.89 -4.12
N LEU A 84 3.57 10.94 -4.67
CA LEU A 84 3.68 9.52 -4.30
C LEU A 84 5.11 8.97 -4.46
N LEU A 85 5.76 9.23 -5.60
CA LEU A 85 7.13 8.76 -5.85
C LEU A 85 8.17 9.46 -4.95
N ASP A 86 7.98 10.75 -4.67
CA ASP A 86 8.87 11.52 -3.80
C ASP A 86 8.78 11.06 -2.35
N ILE A 87 7.58 10.75 -1.86
CA ILE A 87 7.33 10.16 -0.54
C ILE A 87 8.10 8.84 -0.40
N ILE A 88 7.99 7.95 -1.39
CA ILE A 88 8.68 6.66 -1.36
C ILE A 88 10.19 6.87 -1.31
N LYS A 89 10.76 7.68 -2.20
CA LYS A 89 12.20 7.95 -2.25
C LYS A 89 12.75 8.56 -0.95
N ALA A 90 12.00 9.49 -0.34
CA ALA A 90 12.43 10.16 0.88
C ALA A 90 12.34 9.28 2.14
N TYR A 91 11.33 8.40 2.20
CA TYR A 91 10.95 7.73 3.45
C TYR A 91 11.13 6.21 3.46
N ALA A 92 11.31 5.53 2.32
CA ALA A 92 11.55 4.09 2.29
C ALA A 92 12.75 3.65 3.17
N PRO A 93 13.87 4.39 3.24
CA PRO A 93 14.98 4.01 4.12
C PRO A 93 14.73 4.20 5.62
N LYS A 94 13.65 4.88 6.01
CA LYS A 94 13.45 5.36 7.38
C LYS A 94 12.15 4.88 8.03
N LYS A 95 11.16 4.52 7.23
CA LYS A 95 9.79 4.26 7.68
C LYS A 95 9.29 2.92 7.18
N SER A 96 8.39 2.30 7.96
CA SER A 96 7.67 1.12 7.50
C SER A 96 6.65 1.51 6.44
N MET A 97 6.67 0.84 5.28
CA MET A 97 5.77 1.14 4.16
C MET A 97 5.00 -0.09 3.71
N LEU A 98 3.71 0.10 3.45
CA LEU A 98 2.85 -0.86 2.76
C LEU A 98 2.27 -0.20 1.50
N GLY A 99 2.62 -0.73 0.33
CA GLY A 99 2.05 -0.31 -0.96
C GLY A 99 0.93 -1.24 -1.42
N VAL A 100 -0.22 -0.68 -1.81
CA VAL A 100 -1.38 -1.44 -2.31
C VAL A 100 -1.72 -0.99 -3.72
N CYS A 101 -1.78 -1.91 -4.65
CA CYS A 101 -2.13 -1.71 -6.06
C CYS A 101 -1.28 -0.60 -6.73
N LEU A 102 -1.80 0.62 -6.89
CA LEU A 102 -0.98 1.75 -7.37
C LEU A 102 0.23 2.00 -6.46
N GLY A 103 0.08 1.89 -5.14
CA GLY A 103 1.19 2.00 -4.19
C GLY A 103 2.26 0.95 -4.39
N HIS A 104 1.90 -0.29 -4.77
CA HIS A 104 2.85 -1.34 -5.14
C HIS A 104 3.62 -0.98 -6.42
N GLN A 105 2.91 -0.53 -7.44
CA GLN A 105 3.51 -0.08 -8.71
C GLN A 105 4.46 1.10 -8.47
N ALA A 106 4.05 2.06 -7.64
CA ALA A 106 4.86 3.21 -7.28
C ALA A 106 6.15 2.83 -6.54
N ILE A 107 6.10 1.84 -5.65
CA ILE A 107 7.30 1.30 -4.99
C ILE A 107 8.23 0.71 -6.04
N GLY A 108 7.74 -0.12 -6.96
CA GLY A 108 8.57 -0.67 -8.04
C GLY A 108 9.25 0.43 -8.85
N GLU A 109 8.49 1.42 -9.29
CA GLU A 109 8.98 2.51 -10.14
C GLU A 109 9.93 3.48 -9.41
N ALA A 110 9.68 3.79 -8.12
CA ALA A 110 10.54 4.66 -7.32
C ALA A 110 11.98 4.14 -7.19
N PHE A 111 12.16 2.82 -7.29
CA PHE A 111 13.44 2.13 -7.28
C PHE A 111 13.93 1.75 -8.68
N ALA A 112 13.39 2.37 -9.73
CA ALA A 112 13.76 2.18 -11.14
C ALA A 112 13.29 0.86 -11.79
N GLY A 113 12.35 0.15 -11.17
CA GLY A 113 11.59 -0.93 -11.81
C GLY A 113 10.70 -0.41 -12.94
N LYS A 114 10.19 -1.32 -13.77
CA LYS A 114 9.34 -0.96 -14.91
C LYS A 114 7.93 -1.51 -14.75
N LEU A 115 6.97 -0.73 -15.23
CA LEU A 115 5.57 -1.13 -15.30
C LEU A 115 5.21 -1.61 -16.70
N HIS A 116 4.26 -2.52 -16.78
CA HIS A 116 3.68 -2.99 -18.02
C HIS A 116 2.16 -2.91 -17.98
N ASN A 117 1.56 -2.36 -19.02
CA ASN A 117 0.11 -2.37 -19.19
C ASN A 117 -0.31 -3.69 -19.82
N MET A 118 -1.08 -4.47 -19.09
CA MET A 118 -1.66 -5.70 -19.63
C MET A 118 -2.71 -5.38 -20.69
N ASN A 119 -2.84 -6.24 -21.70
CA ASN A 119 -3.90 -6.11 -22.71
C ASN A 119 -5.30 -6.46 -22.15
N ARG A 120 -5.44 -6.61 -20.85
CA ARG A 120 -6.70 -6.92 -20.15
C ARG A 120 -6.82 -6.11 -18.86
N VAL A 121 -8.03 -5.72 -18.55
CA VAL A 121 -8.37 -5.09 -17.26
C VAL A 121 -8.95 -6.16 -16.34
N LEU A 122 -8.36 -6.32 -15.17
CA LEU A 122 -8.94 -7.13 -14.09
C LEU A 122 -9.71 -6.19 -13.18
N HIS A 123 -10.99 -6.42 -12.99
CA HIS A 123 -11.82 -5.55 -12.15
C HIS A 123 -12.84 -6.36 -11.35
N GLY A 124 -12.63 -6.44 -10.03
CA GLY A 124 -13.52 -7.18 -9.14
C GLY A 124 -13.47 -8.70 -9.34
N ILE A 125 -12.29 -9.25 -9.61
CA ILE A 125 -12.08 -10.69 -9.83
C ILE A 125 -11.20 -11.25 -8.72
N ALA A 126 -11.64 -12.35 -8.10
CA ALA A 126 -10.80 -13.13 -7.19
C ALA A 126 -9.97 -14.14 -7.99
N THR A 127 -8.67 -14.17 -7.75
CA THR A 127 -7.76 -15.15 -8.33
C THR A 127 -6.77 -15.66 -7.30
N PRO A 128 -6.35 -16.94 -7.38
CA PRO A 128 -5.34 -17.45 -6.47
C PRO A 128 -3.98 -16.84 -6.76
N ILE A 129 -3.22 -16.61 -5.68
CA ILE A 129 -1.79 -16.35 -5.73
C ILE A 129 -1.05 -17.46 -5.01
N LYS A 130 0.24 -17.61 -5.32
CA LYS A 130 1.12 -18.57 -4.68
C LYS A 130 2.37 -17.87 -4.14
N GLN A 131 2.70 -18.14 -2.87
CA GLN A 131 3.93 -17.67 -2.24
C GLN A 131 5.16 -18.33 -2.89
N THR A 132 6.26 -17.56 -3.02
CA THR A 132 7.52 -18.03 -3.64
C THR A 132 8.37 -18.90 -2.71
N GLY A 133 8.02 -18.99 -1.44
CA GLY A 133 8.86 -19.60 -0.39
C GLY A 133 9.85 -18.63 0.26
N ILE A 134 9.99 -17.40 -0.27
CA ILE A 134 10.70 -16.32 0.41
C ILE A 134 9.88 -15.92 1.63
N LYS A 135 10.53 -15.89 2.79
CA LYS A 135 9.85 -15.53 4.04
C LYS A 135 9.40 -14.07 3.97
N SER A 136 8.11 -13.86 4.00
CA SER A 136 7.50 -12.54 4.08
C SER A 136 6.71 -12.41 5.38
N GLN A 137 6.96 -11.34 6.13
CA GLN A 137 6.20 -11.04 7.34
C GLN A 137 4.73 -10.79 7.01
N LEU A 138 4.44 -10.17 5.87
CA LEU A 138 3.07 -9.90 5.42
C LEU A 138 2.23 -11.18 5.33
N PHE A 139 2.86 -12.32 4.99
CA PHE A 139 2.20 -13.61 4.81
C PHE A 139 2.40 -14.59 5.96
N GLU A 140 2.89 -14.11 7.10
CA GLU A 140 3.10 -14.97 8.27
C GLU A 140 1.78 -15.61 8.74
N GLY A 141 1.79 -16.95 8.87
CA GLY A 141 0.62 -17.73 9.25
C GLY A 141 -0.43 -17.92 8.16
N LEU A 142 -0.18 -17.46 6.93
CA LEU A 142 -1.07 -17.69 5.80
C LEU A 142 -0.70 -18.96 5.02
N PRO A 143 -1.69 -19.60 4.34
CA PRO A 143 -1.42 -20.77 3.50
C PRO A 143 -0.53 -20.41 2.31
N GLU A 144 0.12 -21.40 1.70
CA GLU A 144 1.00 -21.23 0.53
C GLU A 144 0.27 -20.59 -0.67
N SER A 145 -1.02 -20.87 -0.83
CA SER A 145 -1.87 -20.29 -1.89
C SER A 145 -3.21 -19.85 -1.34
N PHE A 146 -3.69 -18.70 -1.78
CA PHE A 146 -4.97 -18.11 -1.36
C PHE A 146 -5.50 -17.12 -2.40
N ASP A 147 -6.82 -16.88 -2.36
CA ASP A 147 -7.49 -15.97 -3.29
C ASP A 147 -7.31 -14.51 -2.87
N VAL A 148 -7.16 -13.63 -3.88
CA VAL A 148 -7.02 -12.18 -3.72
C VAL A 148 -7.85 -11.42 -4.74
N GLY A 149 -8.42 -10.29 -4.32
CA GLY A 149 -9.20 -9.39 -5.17
C GLY A 149 -8.32 -8.49 -6.05
N ARG A 150 -8.57 -8.48 -7.35
CA ARG A 150 -7.79 -7.74 -8.35
C ARG A 150 -8.62 -6.68 -9.04
N TYR A 151 -8.02 -5.47 -9.22
CA TYR A 151 -8.67 -4.28 -9.82
C TYR A 151 -7.65 -3.45 -10.62
N HIS A 152 -6.82 -4.10 -11.44
CA HIS A 152 -5.71 -3.41 -12.12
C HIS A 152 -5.54 -3.86 -13.57
N SER A 153 -4.90 -3.01 -14.38
CA SER A 153 -4.42 -3.28 -15.74
C SER A 153 -2.91 -3.10 -15.88
N TRP A 154 -2.26 -2.49 -14.88
CA TRP A 154 -0.81 -2.34 -14.82
C TRP A 154 -0.20 -3.30 -13.80
N ILE A 155 1.04 -3.73 -14.09
CA ILE A 155 1.83 -4.63 -13.24
C ILE A 155 3.28 -4.18 -13.21
N VAL A 156 3.99 -4.56 -12.14
CA VAL A 156 5.45 -4.49 -12.07
C VAL A 156 6.03 -5.65 -12.90
N GLN A 157 6.99 -5.36 -13.79
CA GLN A 157 7.67 -6.36 -14.61
C GLN A 157 8.73 -7.09 -13.77
N ASP A 158 8.65 -8.41 -13.72
CA ASP A 158 9.59 -9.25 -12.96
C ASP A 158 11.01 -9.16 -13.53
N GLU A 159 11.15 -9.22 -14.85
CA GLU A 159 12.45 -9.19 -15.54
C GLU A 159 13.18 -7.85 -15.40
N GLN A 160 12.47 -6.80 -14.97
CA GLN A 160 13.02 -5.46 -14.77
C GLN A 160 12.83 -4.99 -13.31
N LEU A 161 12.59 -5.95 -12.42
CA LEU A 161 12.53 -5.65 -10.99
C LEU A 161 13.95 -5.38 -10.46
N PRO A 162 14.18 -4.28 -9.74
CA PRO A 162 15.50 -4.00 -9.15
C PRO A 162 15.95 -5.09 -8.18
N GLU A 163 17.26 -5.37 -8.18
CA GLU A 163 17.87 -6.41 -7.33
C GLU A 163 17.65 -6.22 -5.82
N CYS A 164 17.29 -5.02 -5.40
CA CYS A 164 16.97 -4.72 -3.99
C CYS A 164 15.61 -5.30 -3.54
N PHE A 165 14.80 -5.82 -4.47
CA PHE A 165 13.54 -6.46 -4.14
C PHE A 165 13.60 -7.98 -4.22
N GLU A 166 12.70 -8.60 -3.48
CA GLU A 166 12.36 -10.02 -3.56
C GLU A 166 10.87 -10.14 -3.85
N VAL A 167 10.52 -10.93 -4.87
CA VAL A 167 9.11 -11.26 -5.15
C VAL A 167 8.66 -12.32 -4.16
N THR A 168 7.58 -12.04 -3.44
CA THR A 168 7.06 -12.91 -2.38
C THR A 168 5.83 -13.72 -2.81
N SER A 169 5.15 -13.32 -3.91
CA SER A 169 4.10 -14.15 -4.52
C SER A 169 3.89 -13.81 -6.00
N TYR A 170 3.42 -14.83 -6.73
CA TYR A 170 2.98 -14.74 -8.14
C TYR A 170 1.53 -15.24 -8.29
N ASP A 171 0.87 -14.81 -9.35
CA ASP A 171 -0.35 -15.45 -9.82
C ASP A 171 -0.05 -16.66 -10.74
N ALA A 172 -1.12 -17.28 -11.26
CA ALA A 172 -0.99 -18.44 -12.15
C ALA A 172 -0.31 -18.12 -13.50
N ASP A 173 -0.34 -16.85 -13.92
CA ASP A 173 0.28 -16.39 -15.16
C ASP A 173 1.75 -15.94 -14.94
N GLY A 174 2.28 -16.05 -13.71
CA GLY A 174 3.63 -15.63 -13.35
C GLY A 174 3.78 -14.12 -13.14
N LEU A 175 2.67 -13.41 -12.93
CA LEU A 175 2.71 -11.97 -12.67
C LEU A 175 3.07 -11.70 -11.20
N VAL A 176 3.91 -10.69 -10.96
CA VAL A 176 4.30 -10.25 -9.61
C VAL A 176 3.06 -9.75 -8.85
N MET A 177 2.73 -10.43 -7.76
CA MET A 177 1.57 -10.09 -6.93
C MET A 177 1.94 -9.49 -5.58
N SER A 178 3.18 -9.69 -5.14
CA SER A 178 3.72 -9.03 -3.97
C SER A 178 5.25 -9.03 -4.00
N MET A 179 5.83 -8.01 -3.39
CA MET A 179 7.28 -7.90 -3.24
C MET A 179 7.64 -7.22 -1.92
N GLN A 180 8.88 -7.42 -1.48
CA GLN A 180 9.47 -6.77 -0.32
C GLN A 180 10.88 -6.27 -0.64
N HIS A 181 11.28 -5.16 -0.03
CA HIS A 181 12.66 -4.70 -0.10
C HIS A 181 13.56 -5.54 0.82
N LYS A 182 14.78 -5.84 0.39
CA LYS A 182 15.71 -6.70 1.11
C LYS A 182 16.22 -6.08 2.41
N GLU A 183 16.40 -4.75 2.43
CA GLU A 183 17.00 -4.02 3.54
C GLU A 183 16.00 -3.13 4.28
N TYR A 184 15.10 -2.45 3.54
CA TYR A 184 14.13 -1.51 4.12
C TYR A 184 12.84 -2.23 4.52
N ASP A 185 12.15 -1.71 5.53
CA ASP A 185 10.80 -2.20 5.90
C ASP A 185 9.75 -1.67 4.90
N VAL A 186 9.88 -2.14 3.66
CA VAL A 186 9.00 -1.81 2.54
C VAL A 186 8.42 -3.09 1.96
N GLN A 187 7.11 -3.21 2.01
CA GLN A 187 6.35 -4.36 1.51
C GLN A 187 5.21 -3.86 0.63
N SER A 188 4.81 -4.65 -0.35
CA SER A 188 3.72 -4.25 -1.23
C SER A 188 2.99 -5.41 -1.87
N VAL A 189 1.73 -5.15 -2.22
CA VAL A 189 0.82 -6.10 -2.88
C VAL A 189 0.13 -5.43 -4.07
N GLN A 190 0.03 -6.17 -5.19
CA GLN A 190 -0.68 -5.71 -6.39
C GLN A 190 -2.20 -5.84 -6.25
N PHE A 191 -2.65 -6.69 -5.35
CA PHE A 191 -4.07 -6.93 -5.05
C PHE A 191 -4.56 -6.04 -3.90
N HIS A 192 -5.85 -6.14 -3.59
CA HIS A 192 -6.53 -5.32 -2.59
C HIS A 192 -6.80 -6.13 -1.30
N PRO A 193 -5.97 -5.99 -0.25
CA PRO A 193 -6.19 -6.69 1.02
C PRO A 193 -7.42 -6.20 1.76
N GLU A 194 -7.92 -5.00 1.46
CA GLU A 194 -9.14 -4.40 2.04
C GLU A 194 -10.43 -4.89 1.35
N SER A 195 -10.30 -5.60 0.23
CA SER A 195 -11.44 -6.09 -0.53
C SER A 195 -12.06 -7.32 0.11
N VAL A 196 -13.39 -7.42 0.03
CA VAL A 196 -14.13 -8.64 0.41
C VAL A 196 -13.70 -9.87 -0.41
N LEU A 197 -13.08 -9.67 -1.57
CA LEU A 197 -12.53 -10.73 -2.41
C LEU A 197 -11.14 -11.22 -1.95
N THR A 198 -10.61 -10.65 -0.87
CA THR A 198 -9.35 -11.09 -0.24
C THR A 198 -9.65 -11.55 1.21
N PRO A 199 -10.13 -12.78 1.41
CA PRO A 199 -10.59 -13.23 2.73
C PRO A 199 -9.53 -13.14 3.83
N LEU A 200 -8.24 -13.25 3.48
CA LEU A 200 -7.11 -13.20 4.41
C LEU A 200 -6.47 -11.80 4.52
N GLY A 201 -7.08 -10.78 3.91
CA GLY A 201 -6.51 -9.44 3.83
C GLY A 201 -6.35 -8.75 5.19
N GLU A 202 -7.31 -8.89 6.11
CA GLU A 202 -7.18 -8.35 7.47
C GLU A 202 -5.96 -8.95 8.20
N LYS A 203 -5.66 -10.23 7.99
CA LYS A 203 -4.49 -10.88 8.60
C LYS A 203 -3.18 -10.33 8.03
N MET A 204 -3.13 -10.01 6.75
CA MET A 204 -1.96 -9.35 6.12
C MET A 204 -1.73 -7.97 6.71
N ILE A 205 -2.80 -7.17 6.85
CA ILE A 205 -2.73 -5.84 7.46
C ILE A 205 -2.27 -5.95 8.93
N GLU A 206 -2.80 -6.91 9.69
CA GLU A 206 -2.36 -7.18 11.06
C GLU A 206 -0.87 -7.53 11.13
N ASN A 207 -0.41 -8.41 10.25
CA ASN A 207 1.00 -8.81 10.20
C ASN A 207 1.92 -7.62 9.91
N TRP A 208 1.54 -6.73 8.97
CA TRP A 208 2.29 -5.51 8.68
C TRP A 208 2.27 -4.53 9.86
N LEU A 209 1.13 -4.34 10.52
CA LEU A 209 1.01 -3.46 11.68
C LEU A 209 1.89 -3.91 12.84
N ASN A 210 2.04 -5.21 13.02
CA ASN A 210 2.87 -5.83 14.07
C ASN A 210 4.34 -5.95 13.66
N SER A 211 4.72 -5.51 12.44
CA SER A 211 6.13 -5.45 12.07
C SER A 211 6.86 -4.46 12.97
N ASP A 212 7.89 -4.92 13.65
CA ASP A 212 8.84 -4.04 14.31
C ASP A 212 9.60 -3.26 13.23
N ASN A 213 9.71 -1.94 13.36
CA ASN A 213 10.47 -1.03 12.47
C ASN A 213 11.99 -1.35 12.51
N ARG A 214 12.37 -2.61 12.40
CA ARG A 214 13.78 -3.00 12.35
C ARG A 214 14.17 -3.10 10.88
N THR A 215 14.95 -2.14 10.40
CA THR A 215 15.89 -2.42 9.31
C THR A 215 16.47 -3.81 9.56
N LYS A 216 16.30 -4.72 8.61
CA LYS A 216 16.91 -6.05 8.68
C LYS A 216 18.43 -5.83 8.75
N GLN A 217 19.02 -5.97 9.97
CA GLN A 217 20.45 -5.97 10.18
C GLN A 217 21.07 -7.25 9.66
#